data_dd7be8e7b252a04319613de3043bd7b7
#
_entry.id   dd7be8e7b252a04319613de3043bd7b7
#
_cell.length_a   1.000
_cell.length_b   1.000
_cell.length_c   1.000
_cell.angle_alpha   90.00
_cell.angle_beta   90.00
_cell.angle_gamma   90.00
#
_symmetry.space_group_name_H-M   'P 1'
#
loop_
_entity.id
_entity.type
_entity.pdbx_description
1 polymer ?
#
loop_
_entity_poly.entity_id
_entity_poly.type
_entity_poly.pdbx_seq_one_letter_code
_entity_poly.pdbx_strand_id
1 'polypeptide(L)'
;PSRRAARKPPTLLKPSENILLAAPTGRASRRMAESTGVTNASTLHSLLGLFGEDGGFRKGEEDMLDAGLIIVDESSMMDMWLARQFFSRIGPNTKVLLVGDADQLQSVGAGDVFRELIDCGLIPVTVLNEIFRQKKDSLIAYNAQKINNNDTGFFYGNDFTVCKCANQEEAAEHLRNLYLAQVKQYGVDRVQILSPFRSTGAASVDQLNEAIRELVNPQTEEADLKVGSLYFRVGDKVMQNKNSIKASNGDIGFIRSFRHDERDGMRISIQFSPTRVVEYSMEEMGHVELAYATTVHKAQGSEFDVVLFPLLRSHARMLTRSLVYTAITRAKSKVILVGQIGMLYMAVHKDDTGKRNTQLGHRISLYTNTFKVQQRSA
;
A
#
# COMPACT_ATOMS: atom_id res chain seq x y z
N PRO A 1 5.92 24.01 44.82
CA PRO A 1 5.67 24.44 43.46
C PRO A 1 6.90 24.08 42.61
N SER A 2 6.87 22.91 41.96
CA SER A 2 7.92 22.43 41.06
C SER A 2 7.90 23.24 39.77
N ARG A 3 8.96 23.95 39.47
CA ARG A 3 9.18 24.60 38.17
C ARG A 3 9.25 23.53 37.09
N ARG A 4 8.19 23.43 36.25
CA ARG A 4 8.25 22.72 34.98
C ARG A 4 9.35 23.39 34.14
N ALA A 5 10.41 22.66 33.86
CA ALA A 5 11.41 23.09 32.89
C ALA A 5 10.72 23.33 31.55
N ALA A 6 10.77 24.55 31.06
CA ALA A 6 10.25 24.91 29.75
C ALA A 6 11.00 24.08 28.70
N ARG A 7 10.28 23.21 27.98
CA ARG A 7 10.82 22.52 26.81
C ARG A 7 11.28 23.59 25.82
N LYS A 8 12.57 23.56 25.46
CA LYS A 8 13.06 24.39 24.35
C LYS A 8 12.19 24.14 23.11
N PRO A 9 11.77 25.18 22.37
CA PRO A 9 11.07 24.98 21.12
C PRO A 9 11.93 24.15 20.18
N PRO A 10 11.34 23.29 19.32
CA PRO A 10 12.10 22.50 18.38
C PRO A 10 12.94 23.45 17.52
N THR A 11 14.23 23.16 17.42
CA THR A 11 15.14 23.93 16.56
C THR A 11 14.65 23.77 15.12
N LEU A 12 14.20 24.84 14.51
CA LEU A 12 13.85 24.85 13.08
C LEU A 12 15.09 24.44 12.28
N LEU A 13 14.89 23.53 11.31
CA LEU A 13 15.93 23.14 10.39
C LEU A 13 16.46 24.36 9.64
N LYS A 14 17.77 24.47 9.48
CA LYS A 14 18.34 25.53 8.66
C LYS A 14 17.97 25.29 7.19
N PRO A 15 17.78 26.33 6.37
CA PRO A 15 17.43 26.18 4.94
C PRO A 15 18.43 25.36 4.10
N SER A 16 19.63 25.14 4.64
CA SER A 16 20.71 24.35 4.01
C SER A 16 20.72 22.86 4.39
N GLU A 17 19.85 22.42 5.29
CA GLU A 17 19.79 21.00 5.67
C GLU A 17 19.08 20.19 4.57
N ASN A 18 19.79 19.19 4.01
CA ASN A 18 19.25 18.30 3.00
C ASN A 18 18.14 17.43 3.60
N ILE A 19 16.94 17.47 2.99
CA ILE A 19 15.79 16.67 3.40
C ILE A 19 15.59 15.57 2.38
N LEU A 20 15.61 14.31 2.83
CA LEU A 20 15.30 13.15 2.00
C LEU A 20 13.89 12.65 2.29
N LEU A 21 13.14 12.37 1.22
CA LEU A 21 11.79 11.82 1.28
C LEU A 21 11.81 10.39 0.74
N ALA A 22 11.28 9.45 1.50
CA ALA A 22 11.26 8.05 1.11
C ALA A 22 9.97 7.33 1.51
N ALA A 23 9.66 6.24 0.82
CA ALA A 23 8.58 5.32 1.19
C ALA A 23 8.94 3.87 0.80
N PRO A 24 8.32 2.84 1.39
CA PRO A 24 8.58 1.45 1.01
C PRO A 24 8.18 1.12 -0.44
N THR A 25 7.18 1.81 -1.00
CA THR A 25 6.67 1.58 -2.35
C THR A 25 6.85 2.80 -3.25
N GLY A 26 7.02 2.56 -4.57
CA GLY A 26 7.15 3.64 -5.54
C GLY A 26 5.89 4.50 -5.69
N ARG A 27 4.71 3.93 -5.43
CA ARG A 27 3.46 4.69 -5.45
C ARG A 27 3.36 5.65 -4.26
N ALA A 28 3.73 5.20 -3.07
CA ALA A 28 3.77 6.07 -1.89
C ALA A 28 4.81 7.18 -2.05
N SER A 29 6.01 6.87 -2.57
CA SER A 29 7.04 7.90 -2.82
C SER A 29 6.60 8.96 -3.84
N ARG A 30 5.90 8.56 -4.92
CA ARG A 30 5.35 9.53 -5.87
C ARG A 30 4.25 10.40 -5.26
N ARG A 31 3.33 9.83 -4.47
CA ARG A 31 2.32 10.62 -3.75
C ARG A 31 2.95 11.62 -2.80
N MET A 32 4.01 11.21 -2.12
CA MET A 32 4.78 12.11 -1.27
C MET A 32 5.39 13.25 -2.09
N ALA A 33 5.97 12.96 -3.26
CA ALA A 33 6.49 13.98 -4.18
C ALA A 33 5.40 14.96 -4.64
N GLU A 34 4.25 14.44 -5.08
CA GLU A 34 3.10 15.25 -5.50
C GLU A 34 2.56 16.14 -4.37
N SER A 35 2.42 15.59 -3.17
CA SER A 35 1.87 16.31 -2.01
C SER A 35 2.80 17.39 -1.48
N THR A 36 4.11 17.19 -1.57
CA THR A 36 5.12 18.13 -1.06
C THR A 36 5.65 19.08 -2.12
N GLY A 37 5.40 18.80 -3.40
CA GLY A 37 6.01 19.51 -4.53
C GLY A 37 7.51 19.22 -4.70
N VAL A 38 8.05 18.25 -3.98
CA VAL A 38 9.46 17.87 -4.01
C VAL A 38 9.66 16.69 -4.96
N THR A 39 10.48 16.87 -5.99
CA THR A 39 10.63 15.88 -7.08
C THR A 39 11.53 14.70 -6.74
N ASN A 40 12.29 14.74 -5.65
CA ASN A 40 13.31 13.74 -5.29
C ASN A 40 12.85 12.70 -4.25
N ALA A 41 11.55 12.51 -4.04
CA ALA A 41 11.06 11.42 -3.23
C ALA A 41 11.32 10.07 -3.91
N SER A 42 11.85 9.09 -3.18
CA SER A 42 12.28 7.79 -3.72
C SER A 42 11.75 6.62 -2.90
N THR A 43 11.88 5.40 -3.42
CA THR A 43 11.66 4.23 -2.57
C THR A 43 12.83 4.04 -1.60
N LEU A 44 12.56 3.44 -0.42
CA LEU A 44 13.64 3.06 0.50
C LEU A 44 14.69 2.18 -0.18
N HIS A 45 14.27 1.23 -1.02
CA HIS A 45 15.20 0.39 -1.77
C HIS A 45 16.09 1.23 -2.70
N SER A 46 15.52 2.19 -3.41
CA SER A 46 16.28 3.10 -4.29
C SER A 46 17.20 4.01 -3.49
N LEU A 47 16.72 4.59 -2.39
CA LEU A 47 17.51 5.45 -1.51
C LEU A 47 18.74 4.74 -0.96
N LEU A 48 18.56 3.47 -0.58
CA LEU A 48 19.62 2.61 -0.04
C LEU A 48 20.49 1.95 -1.13
N GLY A 49 20.16 2.13 -2.42
CA GLY A 49 20.90 1.49 -3.52
C GLY A 49 20.72 -0.03 -3.58
N LEU A 50 19.61 -0.54 -3.08
CA LEU A 50 19.26 -1.97 -3.09
C LEU A 50 18.63 -2.32 -4.45
N PHE A 51 19.43 -2.83 -5.38
CA PHE A 51 19.00 -3.22 -6.72
C PHE A 51 19.46 -4.66 -7.01
N GLY A 52 18.57 -5.46 -7.58
CA GLY A 52 18.85 -6.82 -8.06
C GLY A 52 18.03 -7.89 -7.34
N GLU A 53 17.96 -9.06 -7.96
CA GLU A 53 17.24 -10.23 -7.44
C GLU A 53 17.88 -10.78 -6.15
N ASP A 54 19.17 -10.56 -5.99
CA ASP A 54 19.98 -11.08 -4.88
C ASP A 54 20.23 -10.06 -3.75
N GLY A 55 19.55 -8.90 -3.77
CA GLY A 55 19.79 -7.85 -2.75
C GLY A 55 21.19 -7.24 -2.83
N GLY A 56 21.83 -7.32 -3.99
CA GLY A 56 23.15 -6.76 -4.22
C GLY A 56 23.16 -5.23 -4.09
N PHE A 57 24.18 -4.70 -3.43
CA PHE A 57 24.34 -3.27 -3.23
C PHE A 57 25.07 -2.63 -4.41
N ARG A 58 24.53 -1.54 -4.97
CA ARG A 58 25.29 -0.63 -5.83
C ARG A 58 26.09 0.40 -5.02
N LYS A 59 25.64 0.68 -3.78
CA LYS A 59 26.40 1.48 -2.80
C LYS A 59 26.96 0.54 -1.76
N GLY A 60 28.18 0.79 -1.27
CA GLY A 60 28.79 0.03 -0.20
C GLY A 60 27.92 0.05 1.06
N GLU A 61 28.01 -0.99 1.89
CA GLU A 61 27.29 -1.02 3.19
C GLU A 61 27.68 0.15 4.12
N GLU A 62 28.79 0.83 3.84
CA GLU A 62 29.35 1.93 4.62
C GLU A 62 28.86 3.32 4.18
N ASP A 63 28.13 3.44 3.06
CA ASP A 63 27.66 4.72 2.55
C ASP A 63 26.53 5.27 3.42
N MET A 64 26.84 6.20 4.29
CA MET A 64 25.87 6.90 5.13
C MET A 64 24.95 7.80 4.29
N LEU A 65 23.71 7.93 4.71
CA LEU A 65 22.76 8.88 4.11
C LEU A 65 23.12 10.31 4.57
N ASP A 66 23.54 11.14 3.61
CA ASP A 66 23.86 12.55 3.89
C ASP A 66 22.58 13.39 3.89
N ALA A 67 22.00 13.55 5.08
CA ALA A 67 20.77 14.32 5.28
C ALA A 67 20.65 14.89 6.68
N GLY A 68 20.10 16.08 6.80
CA GLY A 68 19.71 16.66 8.08
C GLY A 68 18.40 16.05 8.61
N LEU A 69 17.50 15.67 7.69
CA LEU A 69 16.22 15.02 8.00
C LEU A 69 15.87 13.98 6.93
N ILE A 70 15.43 12.82 7.38
CA ILE A 70 14.82 11.80 6.51
C ILE A 70 13.38 11.59 6.96
N ILE A 71 12.44 11.72 6.02
CA ILE A 71 11.02 11.43 6.25
C ILE A 71 10.66 10.15 5.50
N VAL A 72 10.15 9.17 6.22
CA VAL A 72 9.71 7.89 5.66
C VAL A 72 8.20 7.75 5.85
N ASP A 73 7.44 7.76 4.77
CA ASP A 73 6.00 7.52 4.77
C ASP A 73 5.68 6.03 4.59
N GLU A 74 4.45 5.61 4.92
CA GLU A 74 3.98 4.22 4.91
C GLU A 74 4.91 3.27 5.69
N SER A 75 5.45 3.74 6.83
CA SER A 75 6.47 3.02 7.61
C SER A 75 5.97 1.68 8.20
N SER A 76 4.65 1.46 8.29
CA SER A 76 4.05 0.18 8.68
C SER A 76 4.40 -0.98 7.72
N MET A 77 4.77 -0.66 6.47
CA MET A 77 5.21 -1.66 5.48
C MET A 77 6.70 -2.03 5.59
N MET A 78 7.46 -1.37 6.46
CA MET A 78 8.91 -1.64 6.61
C MET A 78 9.11 -2.88 7.47
N ASP A 79 9.71 -3.93 6.90
CA ASP A 79 10.10 -5.12 7.63
C ASP A 79 11.43 -4.96 8.37
N MET A 80 11.81 -5.96 9.16
CA MET A 80 13.03 -5.93 9.98
C MET A 80 14.30 -5.85 9.14
N TRP A 81 14.33 -6.49 7.97
CA TRP A 81 15.50 -6.46 7.09
C TRP A 81 15.71 -5.07 6.51
N LEU A 82 14.65 -4.49 5.94
CA LEU A 82 14.68 -3.14 5.36
C LEU A 82 14.98 -2.08 6.43
N ALA A 83 14.38 -2.24 7.63
CA ALA A 83 14.66 -1.38 8.78
C ALA A 83 16.14 -1.41 9.18
N ARG A 84 16.72 -2.61 9.27
CA ARG A 84 18.17 -2.77 9.54
C ARG A 84 18.99 -2.03 8.49
N GLN A 85 18.71 -2.24 7.20
CA GLN A 85 19.44 -1.56 6.11
C GLN A 85 19.32 -0.04 6.19
N PHE A 86 18.15 0.45 6.57
CA PHE A 86 17.87 1.88 6.69
C PHE A 86 18.61 2.48 7.90
N PHE A 87 18.37 1.94 9.09
CA PHE A 87 18.92 2.51 10.33
C PHE A 87 20.44 2.40 10.42
N SER A 88 21.07 1.37 9.82
CA SER A 88 22.52 1.24 9.80
C SER A 88 23.24 2.32 8.98
N ARG A 89 22.52 3.05 8.12
CA ARG A 89 23.07 4.10 7.26
C ARG A 89 22.69 5.52 7.68
N ILE A 90 22.10 5.67 8.86
CA ILE A 90 21.71 6.97 9.39
C ILE A 90 22.86 7.54 10.21
N GLY A 91 23.32 8.74 9.84
CA GLY A 91 24.37 9.46 10.57
C GLY A 91 23.88 9.96 11.94
N PRO A 92 24.81 10.20 12.88
CA PRO A 92 24.47 10.59 14.26
C PRO A 92 23.74 11.93 14.36
N ASN A 93 23.85 12.78 13.36
CA ASN A 93 23.19 14.10 13.31
C ASN A 93 21.93 14.12 12.44
N THR A 94 21.59 13.02 11.79
CA THR A 94 20.41 12.92 10.93
C THR A 94 19.16 12.69 11.79
N LYS A 95 18.15 13.52 11.61
CA LYS A 95 16.84 13.33 12.21
C LYS A 95 16.01 12.37 11.33
N VAL A 96 15.20 11.53 11.96
CA VAL A 96 14.30 10.61 11.26
C VAL A 96 12.88 10.85 11.71
N LEU A 97 11.96 11.00 10.75
CA LEU A 97 10.53 11.04 10.95
C LEU A 97 9.89 9.85 10.23
N LEU A 98 9.34 8.92 11.00
CA LEU A 98 8.57 7.81 10.48
C LEU A 98 7.09 8.17 10.51
N VAL A 99 6.41 8.07 9.37
CA VAL A 99 4.98 8.32 9.21
C VAL A 99 4.32 7.02 8.76
N GLY A 100 3.17 6.67 9.33
CA GLY A 100 2.50 5.42 8.97
C GLY A 100 1.24 5.21 9.80
N ASP A 101 0.56 4.13 9.52
CA ASP A 101 -0.65 3.71 10.21
C ASP A 101 -0.43 2.29 10.77
N ALA A 102 -0.31 2.18 12.08
CA ALA A 102 -0.04 0.93 12.78
C ALA A 102 -1.22 -0.07 12.73
N ASP A 103 -2.42 0.38 12.37
CA ASP A 103 -3.62 -0.45 12.29
C ASP A 103 -3.82 -1.04 10.88
N GLN A 104 -3.08 -0.56 9.88
CA GLN A 104 -3.04 -1.17 8.55
C GLN A 104 -2.30 -2.51 8.55
N LEU A 105 -2.37 -3.20 7.41
CA LEU A 105 -1.61 -4.43 7.19
C LEU A 105 -0.12 -4.21 7.45
N GLN A 106 0.46 -5.09 8.25
CA GLN A 106 1.89 -5.12 8.52
C GLN A 106 2.70 -5.46 7.28
N SER A 107 4.03 -5.26 7.35
CA SER A 107 4.97 -5.68 6.31
C SER A 107 4.79 -7.15 5.94
N VAL A 108 5.02 -7.51 4.68
CA VAL A 108 5.01 -8.93 4.24
C VAL A 108 6.19 -9.69 4.84
N GLY A 109 7.36 -9.02 4.96
CA GLY A 109 8.55 -9.57 5.60
C GLY A 109 8.44 -9.67 7.12
N ALA A 110 9.43 -10.26 7.76
CA ALA A 110 9.45 -10.52 9.19
C ALA A 110 9.54 -9.23 10.03
N GLY A 111 8.92 -9.24 11.22
CA GLY A 111 8.93 -8.14 12.18
C GLY A 111 7.72 -7.22 12.10
N ASP A 112 7.59 -6.33 13.08
CA ASP A 112 6.58 -5.27 13.17
C ASP A 112 7.24 -4.00 13.68
N VAL A 113 8.19 -3.50 12.87
CA VAL A 113 9.12 -2.45 13.27
C VAL A 113 8.40 -1.18 13.73
N PHE A 114 7.44 -0.72 12.92
CA PHE A 114 6.77 0.56 13.20
C PHE A 114 5.97 0.52 14.50
N ARG A 115 5.19 -0.54 14.72
CA ARG A 115 4.43 -0.75 15.97
C ARG A 115 5.36 -0.91 17.18
N GLU A 116 6.41 -1.72 17.06
CA GLU A 116 7.39 -1.92 18.13
C GLU A 116 8.10 -0.61 18.54
N LEU A 117 8.38 0.28 17.58
CA LEU A 117 8.95 1.59 17.86
C LEU A 117 7.95 2.51 18.58
N ILE A 118 6.66 2.42 18.27
CA ILE A 118 5.59 3.14 18.98
C ILE A 118 5.44 2.61 20.40
N ASP A 119 5.31 1.29 20.55
CA ASP A 119 4.95 0.63 21.80
C ASP A 119 6.11 0.62 22.81
N CYS A 120 7.37 0.75 22.37
CA CYS A 120 8.50 0.77 23.30
C CYS A 120 8.51 1.99 24.24
N GLY A 121 7.77 3.04 23.93
CA GLY A 121 7.62 4.23 24.78
C GLY A 121 8.88 5.09 24.93
N LEU A 122 9.94 4.82 24.19
CA LEU A 122 11.23 5.51 24.25
C LEU A 122 11.44 6.53 23.13
N ILE A 123 10.62 6.45 22.10
CA ILE A 123 10.65 7.32 20.92
C ILE A 123 9.46 8.29 21.01
N PRO A 124 9.64 9.60 20.70
CA PRO A 124 8.52 10.53 20.64
C PRO A 124 7.51 10.12 19.61
N VAL A 125 6.24 10.01 19.99
CA VAL A 125 5.13 9.63 19.12
C VAL A 125 4.09 10.75 19.12
N THR A 126 3.57 11.06 17.93
CA THR A 126 2.42 11.94 17.73
C THR A 126 1.33 11.15 17.00
N VAL A 127 0.16 11.03 17.61
CA VAL A 127 -1.00 10.35 17.03
C VAL A 127 -1.93 11.39 16.43
N LEU A 128 -2.27 11.23 15.14
CA LEU A 128 -3.23 12.08 14.43
C LEU A 128 -4.62 11.45 14.58
N ASN A 129 -5.52 12.14 15.28
CA ASN A 129 -6.86 11.62 15.60
C ASN A 129 -7.95 12.12 14.65
N GLU A 130 -7.64 13.10 13.78
CA GLU A 130 -8.60 13.66 12.84
C GLU A 130 -8.40 13.08 11.44
N ILE A 131 -9.49 12.65 10.82
CA ILE A 131 -9.48 12.06 9.47
C ILE A 131 -9.91 13.12 8.46
N PHE A 132 -8.99 13.49 7.55
CA PHE A 132 -9.23 14.49 6.50
C PHE A 132 -9.45 13.90 5.10
N ARG A 133 -9.19 12.61 4.90
CA ARG A 133 -9.27 11.95 3.57
C ARG A 133 -10.70 11.89 3.04
N GLN A 134 -11.66 11.63 3.91
CA GLN A 134 -13.09 11.56 3.60
C GLN A 134 -13.78 12.85 4.06
N LYS A 135 -15.02 13.07 3.56
CA LYS A 135 -15.87 14.17 4.06
C LYS A 135 -16.11 14.02 5.56
N LYS A 136 -16.33 15.12 6.26
CA LYS A 136 -16.46 15.17 7.71
C LYS A 136 -17.54 14.21 8.28
N ASP A 137 -18.57 13.91 7.49
CA ASP A 137 -19.68 13.01 7.86
C ASP A 137 -19.59 11.65 7.14
N SER A 138 -18.41 11.23 6.67
CA SER A 138 -18.24 9.98 5.94
C SER A 138 -18.37 8.77 6.86
N LEU A 139 -19.26 7.85 6.49
CA LEU A 139 -19.40 6.56 7.17
C LEU A 139 -18.16 5.67 6.98
N ILE A 140 -17.38 5.89 5.93
CA ILE A 140 -16.10 5.15 5.71
C ILE A 140 -15.16 5.42 6.87
N ALA A 141 -14.90 6.70 7.20
CA ALA A 141 -14.05 7.11 8.31
C ALA A 141 -14.57 6.61 9.65
N TYR A 142 -15.87 6.76 9.86
CA TYR A 142 -16.53 6.34 11.09
C TYR A 142 -16.45 4.82 11.30
N ASN A 143 -16.76 4.04 10.27
CA ASN A 143 -16.69 2.58 10.34
C ASN A 143 -15.25 2.06 10.43
N ALA A 144 -14.29 2.75 9.80
CA ALA A 144 -12.86 2.43 9.98
C ALA A 144 -12.43 2.56 11.44
N GLN A 145 -12.84 3.63 12.11
CA GLN A 145 -12.56 3.82 13.54
C GLN A 145 -13.23 2.73 14.40
N LYS A 146 -14.48 2.32 14.05
CA LYS A 146 -15.15 1.21 14.73
C LYS A 146 -14.39 -0.11 14.59
N ILE A 147 -13.89 -0.41 13.39
CA ILE A 147 -13.08 -1.61 13.15
C ILE A 147 -11.86 -1.62 14.06
N ASN A 148 -11.12 -0.52 14.14
CA ASN A 148 -9.93 -0.41 14.98
C ASN A 148 -10.27 -0.58 16.47
N ASN A 149 -11.41 -0.06 16.89
CA ASN A 149 -11.91 -0.16 18.27
C ASN A 149 -12.58 -1.51 18.59
N ASN A 150 -12.51 -2.50 17.68
CA ASN A 150 -13.17 -3.80 17.84
C ASN A 150 -14.71 -3.69 18.02
N ASP A 151 -15.32 -2.66 17.45
CA ASP A 151 -16.75 -2.39 17.50
C ASP A 151 -17.42 -2.78 16.17
N THR A 152 -18.48 -3.58 16.24
CA THR A 152 -19.26 -4.09 15.10
C THR A 152 -20.55 -3.32 14.84
N GLY A 153 -20.81 -2.25 15.56
CA GLY A 153 -21.98 -1.39 15.39
C GLY A 153 -21.86 -0.47 14.17
N PHE A 154 -21.76 -1.04 12.97
CA PHE A 154 -21.56 -0.28 11.73
C PHE A 154 -22.77 0.52 11.29
N PHE A 155 -22.51 1.64 10.64
CA PHE A 155 -23.49 2.45 9.96
C PHE A 155 -23.42 2.24 8.45
N TYR A 156 -24.57 2.13 7.83
CA TYR A 156 -24.70 1.92 6.39
C TYR A 156 -25.44 3.11 5.77
N GLY A 157 -25.00 3.52 4.59
CA GLY A 157 -25.55 4.67 3.88
C GLY A 157 -24.95 4.79 2.48
N ASN A 158 -24.98 5.99 1.90
CA ASN A 158 -24.62 6.20 0.49
C ASN A 158 -23.16 5.89 0.17
N ASP A 159 -22.25 6.11 1.11
CA ASP A 159 -20.79 5.94 0.94
C ASP A 159 -20.26 4.64 1.56
N PHE A 160 -21.10 3.90 2.33
CA PHE A 160 -20.73 2.62 2.93
C PHE A 160 -21.90 1.64 2.83
N THR A 161 -21.88 0.78 1.82
CA THR A 161 -23.01 -0.10 1.47
C THR A 161 -22.64 -1.57 1.54
N VAL A 162 -23.66 -2.41 1.72
CA VAL A 162 -23.53 -3.87 1.70
C VAL A 162 -24.47 -4.47 0.67
N CYS A 163 -23.91 -5.26 -0.24
CA CYS A 163 -24.64 -6.15 -1.14
C CYS A 163 -24.53 -7.58 -0.58
N LYS A 164 -25.63 -8.08 0.00
CA LYS A 164 -25.66 -9.41 0.60
C LYS A 164 -25.71 -10.49 -0.50
N CYS A 165 -24.94 -11.57 -0.33
CA CYS A 165 -24.99 -12.75 -1.18
C CYS A 165 -24.70 -14.02 -0.37
N ALA A 166 -25.20 -15.15 -0.84
CA ALA A 166 -25.15 -16.41 -0.13
C ALA A 166 -23.82 -17.18 -0.36
N ASN A 167 -23.25 -17.09 -1.56
CA ASN A 167 -22.09 -17.87 -1.99
C ASN A 167 -21.13 -17.02 -2.82
N GLN A 168 -20.03 -17.61 -3.24
CA GLN A 168 -18.98 -16.91 -3.98
C GLN A 168 -19.32 -16.64 -5.45
N GLU A 169 -20.16 -17.47 -6.06
CA GLU A 169 -20.60 -17.33 -7.43
C GLU A 169 -21.53 -16.11 -7.56
N GLU A 170 -22.51 -15.99 -6.67
CA GLU A 170 -23.38 -14.83 -6.55
C GLU A 170 -22.59 -13.56 -6.23
N ALA A 171 -21.60 -13.66 -5.34
CA ALA A 171 -20.73 -12.54 -5.04
C ALA A 171 -19.92 -12.08 -6.25
N ALA A 172 -19.40 -12.99 -7.05
CA ALA A 172 -18.65 -12.67 -8.28
C ALA A 172 -19.54 -11.98 -9.31
N GLU A 173 -20.79 -12.42 -9.45
CA GLU A 173 -21.78 -11.78 -10.32
C GLU A 173 -22.10 -10.35 -9.84
N HIS A 174 -22.40 -10.19 -8.55
CA HIS A 174 -22.64 -8.86 -7.97
C HIS A 174 -21.44 -7.94 -8.09
N LEU A 175 -20.21 -8.43 -7.85
CA LEU A 175 -19.00 -7.65 -8.01
C LEU A 175 -18.82 -7.14 -9.44
N ARG A 176 -19.07 -7.98 -10.46
CA ARG A 176 -19.01 -7.58 -11.88
C ARG A 176 -20.03 -6.49 -12.21
N ASN A 177 -21.29 -6.71 -11.83
CA ASN A 177 -22.39 -5.79 -12.12
C ASN A 177 -22.20 -4.44 -11.40
N LEU A 178 -21.82 -4.47 -10.11
CA LEU A 178 -21.54 -3.28 -9.32
C LEU A 178 -20.29 -2.55 -9.83
N TYR A 179 -19.23 -3.27 -10.21
CA TYR A 179 -18.04 -2.67 -10.80
C TYR A 179 -18.38 -1.89 -12.06
N LEU A 180 -19.12 -2.52 -12.99
CA LEU A 180 -19.56 -1.87 -14.22
C LEU A 180 -20.42 -0.63 -13.96
N ALA A 181 -21.34 -0.70 -12.98
CA ALA A 181 -22.16 0.44 -12.59
C ALA A 181 -21.32 1.60 -12.02
N GLN A 182 -20.32 1.29 -11.18
CA GLN A 182 -19.44 2.32 -10.62
C GLN A 182 -18.48 2.90 -11.68
N VAL A 183 -17.98 2.07 -12.60
CA VAL A 183 -17.12 2.54 -13.71
C VAL A 183 -17.84 3.54 -14.61
N LYS A 184 -19.13 3.33 -14.89
CA LYS A 184 -19.93 4.31 -15.66
C LYS A 184 -20.03 5.67 -14.97
N GLN A 185 -19.98 5.72 -13.65
CA GLN A 185 -20.11 6.95 -12.88
C GLN A 185 -18.77 7.60 -12.58
N TYR A 186 -17.74 6.84 -12.25
CA TYR A 186 -16.46 7.34 -11.75
C TYR A 186 -15.29 7.19 -12.73
N GLY A 187 -15.38 6.30 -13.71
CA GLY A 187 -14.28 5.92 -14.58
C GLY A 187 -13.53 4.67 -14.08
N VAL A 188 -12.92 3.94 -15.01
CA VAL A 188 -12.23 2.66 -14.74
C VAL A 188 -10.97 2.84 -13.88
N ASP A 189 -10.31 3.99 -13.96
CA ASP A 189 -9.13 4.36 -13.18
C ASP A 189 -9.44 4.57 -11.69
N ARG A 190 -10.68 4.95 -11.36
CA ARG A 190 -11.10 5.37 -10.02
C ARG A 190 -11.83 4.29 -9.22
N VAL A 191 -12.17 3.17 -9.85
CA VAL A 191 -12.89 2.04 -9.24
C VAL A 191 -11.95 0.85 -9.11
N GLN A 192 -11.94 0.20 -7.93
CA GLN A 192 -11.07 -0.94 -7.67
C GLN A 192 -11.81 -2.03 -6.89
N ILE A 193 -11.64 -3.29 -7.30
CA ILE A 193 -11.97 -4.43 -6.46
C ILE A 193 -10.71 -4.83 -5.68
N LEU A 194 -10.84 -4.97 -4.36
CA LEU A 194 -9.81 -5.46 -3.47
C LEU A 194 -10.22 -6.82 -2.93
N SER A 195 -9.61 -7.91 -3.41
CA SER A 195 -9.93 -9.27 -2.96
C SER A 195 -8.89 -9.81 -1.97
N PRO A 196 -9.30 -10.57 -0.94
CA PRO A 196 -8.37 -11.27 -0.06
C PRO A 196 -7.58 -12.39 -0.75
N PHE A 197 -8.12 -13.00 -1.82
CA PHE A 197 -7.52 -14.14 -2.52
C PHE A 197 -7.12 -13.80 -3.96
N ARG A 198 -5.96 -14.33 -4.38
CA ARG A 198 -5.44 -14.15 -5.73
C ARG A 198 -6.11 -15.09 -6.74
N SER A 199 -6.03 -16.39 -6.52
CA SER A 199 -6.33 -17.39 -7.55
C SER A 199 -7.43 -18.40 -7.18
N THR A 200 -7.94 -18.39 -5.94
CA THR A 200 -8.88 -19.41 -5.48
C THR A 200 -10.30 -18.90 -5.39
N GLY A 201 -11.22 -19.50 -6.15
CA GLY A 201 -12.66 -19.22 -6.13
C GLY A 201 -13.10 -18.13 -7.11
N ALA A 202 -14.41 -18.07 -7.37
CA ALA A 202 -15.01 -17.19 -8.36
C ALA A 202 -14.81 -15.68 -8.09
N ALA A 203 -14.67 -15.28 -6.80
CA ALA A 203 -14.39 -13.91 -6.38
C ALA A 203 -12.87 -13.65 -6.15
N SER A 204 -11.99 -14.47 -6.73
CA SER A 204 -10.55 -14.26 -6.73
C SER A 204 -10.13 -13.16 -7.70
N VAL A 205 -8.94 -12.59 -7.48
CA VAL A 205 -8.39 -11.54 -8.36
C VAL A 205 -8.31 -12.00 -9.81
N ASP A 206 -7.77 -13.20 -10.05
CA ASP A 206 -7.54 -13.70 -11.40
C ASP A 206 -8.87 -13.89 -12.16
N GLN A 207 -9.86 -14.55 -11.53
CA GLN A 207 -11.18 -14.76 -12.13
C GLN A 207 -11.97 -13.46 -12.37
N LEU A 208 -11.89 -12.53 -11.41
CA LEU A 208 -12.54 -11.22 -11.55
C LEU A 208 -11.90 -10.38 -12.64
N ASN A 209 -10.57 -10.40 -12.78
CA ASN A 209 -9.88 -9.65 -13.82
C ASN A 209 -10.30 -10.09 -15.22
N GLU A 210 -10.35 -11.41 -15.49
CA GLU A 210 -10.79 -11.94 -16.77
C GLU A 210 -12.25 -11.57 -17.06
N ALA A 211 -13.15 -11.83 -16.10
CA ALA A 211 -14.56 -11.58 -16.27
C ALA A 211 -14.93 -10.09 -16.41
N ILE A 212 -14.22 -9.19 -15.69
CA ILE A 212 -14.46 -7.75 -15.76
C ILE A 212 -13.88 -7.16 -17.04
N ARG A 213 -12.71 -7.65 -17.50
CA ARG A 213 -12.15 -7.22 -18.78
C ARG A 213 -13.15 -7.37 -19.90
N GLU A 214 -13.81 -8.53 -20.02
CA GLU A 214 -14.82 -8.78 -21.06
C GLU A 214 -16.00 -7.81 -21.03
N LEU A 215 -16.32 -7.25 -19.85
CA LEU A 215 -17.39 -6.27 -19.68
C LEU A 215 -16.97 -4.83 -19.95
N VAL A 216 -15.72 -4.48 -19.63
CA VAL A 216 -15.22 -3.09 -19.67
C VAL A 216 -14.38 -2.83 -20.91
N ASN A 217 -13.64 -3.82 -21.36
CA ASN A 217 -12.77 -3.79 -22.53
C ASN A 217 -12.98 -5.07 -23.35
N PRO A 218 -14.17 -5.27 -23.97
CA PRO A 218 -14.48 -6.48 -24.73
C PRO A 218 -13.55 -6.64 -25.92
N GLN A 219 -13.37 -7.89 -26.38
CA GLN A 219 -12.55 -8.19 -27.55
C GLN A 219 -13.12 -7.47 -28.79
N THR A 220 -12.22 -6.86 -29.55
CA THR A 220 -12.51 -6.23 -30.83
C THR A 220 -11.94 -7.08 -31.98
N GLU A 221 -11.92 -6.55 -33.21
CA GLU A 221 -11.27 -7.19 -34.34
C GLU A 221 -9.73 -7.25 -34.22
N GLU A 222 -9.14 -6.40 -33.36
CA GLU A 222 -7.72 -6.43 -33.07
C GLU A 222 -7.36 -7.65 -32.21
N ALA A 223 -6.29 -8.35 -32.61
CA ALA A 223 -5.84 -9.54 -31.91
C ALA A 223 -5.28 -9.19 -30.52
N ASP A 224 -5.66 -10.00 -29.53
CA ASP A 224 -5.07 -9.94 -28.21
C ASP A 224 -3.57 -10.28 -28.27
N LEU A 225 -2.75 -9.52 -27.53
CA LEU A 225 -1.34 -9.81 -27.39
C LEU A 225 -1.12 -10.90 -26.33
N LYS A 226 -0.60 -12.05 -26.74
CA LYS A 226 -0.28 -13.15 -25.84
C LYS A 226 1.10 -12.96 -25.21
N VAL A 227 1.16 -12.98 -23.88
CA VAL A 227 2.41 -12.95 -23.09
C VAL A 227 2.38 -14.07 -22.07
N GLY A 228 3.14 -15.13 -22.30
CA GLY A 228 3.07 -16.34 -21.49
C GLY A 228 1.67 -16.98 -21.52
N SER A 229 1.02 -17.07 -20.38
CA SER A 229 -0.37 -17.55 -20.24
C SER A 229 -1.42 -16.44 -20.27
N LEU A 230 -1.02 -15.17 -20.26
CA LEU A 230 -1.92 -14.02 -20.21
C LEU A 230 -2.14 -13.44 -21.60
N TYR A 231 -3.31 -12.84 -21.77
CA TYR A 231 -3.67 -12.09 -22.98
C TYR A 231 -3.95 -10.65 -22.59
N PHE A 232 -3.46 -9.70 -23.38
CA PHE A 232 -3.61 -8.27 -23.16
C PHE A 232 -4.26 -7.60 -24.37
N ARG A 233 -5.04 -6.53 -24.12
CA ARG A 233 -5.70 -5.69 -25.12
C ARG A 233 -5.29 -4.23 -24.94
N VAL A 234 -5.33 -3.47 -26.01
CA VAL A 234 -5.32 -2.01 -25.92
C VAL A 234 -6.50 -1.55 -25.06
N GLY A 235 -6.26 -0.67 -24.11
CA GLY A 235 -7.25 -0.22 -23.13
C GLY A 235 -7.28 -1.02 -21.83
N ASP A 236 -6.60 -2.15 -21.73
CA ASP A 236 -6.57 -2.92 -20.48
C ASP A 236 -5.97 -2.12 -19.32
N LYS A 237 -6.64 -2.18 -18.18
CA LYS A 237 -6.12 -1.72 -16.91
C LYS A 237 -5.13 -2.75 -16.36
N VAL A 238 -3.90 -2.35 -16.18
CA VAL A 238 -2.79 -3.24 -15.82
C VAL A 238 -2.01 -2.73 -14.63
N MET A 239 -1.27 -3.62 -13.98
CA MET A 239 -0.40 -3.30 -12.86
C MET A 239 0.97 -3.93 -13.03
N GLN A 240 2.02 -3.17 -12.72
CA GLN A 240 3.37 -3.69 -12.58
C GLN A 240 3.47 -4.53 -11.31
N ASN A 241 4.01 -5.74 -11.39
CA ASN A 241 4.11 -6.66 -10.25
C ASN A 241 5.53 -6.83 -9.69
N LYS A 242 6.53 -6.18 -10.31
CA LYS A 242 7.94 -6.19 -9.88
C LYS A 242 8.54 -4.79 -10.05
N ASN A 243 9.43 -4.39 -9.15
CA ASN A 243 10.16 -3.13 -9.31
C ASN A 243 11.08 -3.19 -10.53
N SER A 244 11.07 -2.14 -11.35
CA SER A 244 11.97 -1.93 -12.49
C SER A 244 12.38 -0.46 -12.56
N ILE A 245 13.33 -0.14 -13.45
CA ILE A 245 13.70 1.26 -13.75
C ILE A 245 12.49 2.02 -14.34
N LYS A 246 11.62 1.31 -15.06
CA LYS A 246 10.47 1.89 -15.78
C LYS A 246 9.26 2.12 -14.89
N ALA A 247 8.97 1.19 -13.97
CA ALA A 247 7.80 1.26 -13.11
C ALA A 247 8.04 0.50 -11.80
N SER A 248 7.34 0.92 -10.75
CA SER A 248 7.42 0.29 -9.44
C SER A 248 6.32 -0.76 -9.27
N ASN A 249 6.59 -1.75 -8.42
CA ASN A 249 5.58 -2.72 -8.00
C ASN A 249 4.32 -2.00 -7.45
N GLY A 250 3.15 -2.37 -7.97
CA GLY A 250 1.88 -1.76 -7.64
C GLY A 250 1.48 -0.57 -8.52
N ASP A 251 2.32 -0.11 -9.47
CA ASP A 251 1.92 0.92 -10.43
C ASP A 251 0.81 0.43 -11.33
N ILE A 252 -0.29 1.18 -11.37
CA ILE A 252 -1.44 0.90 -12.23
C ILE A 252 -1.41 1.84 -13.43
N GLY A 253 -1.61 1.28 -14.62
CA GLY A 253 -1.66 2.00 -15.89
C GLY A 253 -2.63 1.38 -16.87
N PHE A 254 -2.65 1.93 -18.07
CA PHE A 254 -3.49 1.47 -19.18
C PHE A 254 -2.64 1.19 -20.41
N ILE A 255 -2.86 0.06 -21.07
CA ILE A 255 -2.22 -0.24 -22.33
C ILE A 255 -2.77 0.70 -23.40
N ARG A 256 -1.87 1.41 -24.10
CA ARG A 256 -2.24 2.40 -25.12
C ARG A 256 -2.06 1.90 -26.55
N SER A 257 -1.04 1.10 -26.79
CA SER A 257 -0.79 0.57 -28.13
C SER A 257 0.14 -0.63 -28.09
N PHE A 258 0.01 -1.45 -29.11
CA PHE A 258 0.99 -2.45 -29.54
C PHE A 258 1.63 -1.98 -30.84
N ARG A 259 2.95 -2.02 -30.93
CA ARG A 259 3.69 -1.65 -32.14
C ARG A 259 4.79 -2.66 -32.41
N HIS A 260 4.88 -3.11 -33.63
CA HIS A 260 6.00 -3.92 -34.06
C HIS A 260 7.14 -2.99 -34.51
N ASP A 261 8.30 -3.11 -33.85
CA ASP A 261 9.53 -2.44 -34.26
C ASP A 261 10.42 -3.45 -34.97
N GLU A 262 10.96 -3.08 -36.14
CA GLU A 262 11.78 -3.98 -36.99
C GLU A 262 13.08 -4.43 -36.29
N ARG A 263 13.62 -3.61 -35.35
CA ARG A 263 14.89 -3.88 -34.68
C ARG A 263 14.67 -4.55 -33.31
N ASP A 264 13.66 -4.10 -32.60
CA ASP A 264 13.45 -4.43 -31.18
C ASP A 264 12.22 -5.34 -30.93
N GLY A 265 11.51 -5.76 -31.98
CA GLY A 265 10.34 -6.62 -31.92
C GLY A 265 9.10 -5.88 -31.39
N MET A 266 8.22 -6.59 -30.70
CA MET A 266 6.98 -6.00 -30.19
C MET A 266 7.24 -5.02 -29.04
N ARG A 267 6.70 -3.81 -29.16
CA ARG A 267 6.71 -2.74 -28.15
C ARG A 267 5.30 -2.46 -27.65
N ILE A 268 5.15 -2.39 -26.35
CA ILE A 268 3.87 -2.16 -25.68
C ILE A 268 3.95 -0.85 -24.91
N SER A 269 3.09 0.13 -25.23
CA SER A 269 3.04 1.39 -24.52
C SER A 269 2.02 1.31 -23.39
N ILE A 270 2.46 1.56 -22.14
CA ILE A 270 1.61 1.61 -20.94
C ILE A 270 1.65 3.03 -20.38
N GLN A 271 0.48 3.63 -20.22
CA GLN A 271 0.32 4.95 -19.60
C GLN A 271 -0.04 4.81 -18.13
N PHE A 272 0.85 5.27 -17.24
CA PHE A 272 0.65 5.28 -15.78
C PHE A 272 0.08 6.60 -15.23
N SER A 273 0.30 7.71 -15.96
CA SER A 273 -0.29 9.01 -15.65
C SER A 273 -0.44 9.83 -16.94
N PRO A 274 -1.14 10.98 -16.94
CA PRO A 274 -1.25 11.83 -18.13
C PRO A 274 0.10 12.22 -18.75
N THR A 275 1.14 12.33 -17.94
CA THR A 275 2.50 12.73 -18.36
C THR A 275 3.50 11.58 -18.44
N ARG A 276 3.10 10.34 -18.09
CA ARG A 276 4.02 9.20 -18.01
C ARG A 276 3.52 8.02 -18.83
N VAL A 277 4.08 7.90 -20.02
CA VAL A 277 3.94 6.73 -20.89
C VAL A 277 5.28 6.00 -20.94
N VAL A 278 5.26 4.68 -20.81
CA VAL A 278 6.45 3.84 -20.74
C VAL A 278 6.31 2.70 -21.76
N GLU A 279 7.38 2.44 -22.51
CA GLU A 279 7.44 1.33 -23.46
C GLU A 279 8.04 0.07 -22.83
N TYR A 280 7.39 -1.05 -23.07
CA TYR A 280 7.73 -2.38 -22.59
C TYR A 280 8.10 -3.29 -23.75
N SER A 281 9.08 -4.16 -23.58
CA SER A 281 9.32 -5.32 -24.43
C SER A 281 8.39 -6.48 -24.04
N MET A 282 8.34 -7.52 -24.88
CA MET A 282 7.60 -8.75 -24.57
C MET A 282 8.08 -9.43 -23.27
N GLU A 283 9.38 -9.40 -23.00
CA GLU A 283 9.97 -9.95 -21.77
C GLU A 283 9.53 -9.16 -20.52
N GLU A 284 9.60 -7.83 -20.59
CA GLU A 284 9.18 -6.94 -19.51
C GLU A 284 7.68 -7.05 -19.19
N MET A 285 6.84 -7.39 -20.19
CA MET A 285 5.42 -7.66 -20.00
C MET A 285 5.16 -8.90 -19.11
N GLY A 286 6.12 -9.79 -18.92
CA GLY A 286 6.06 -10.87 -17.93
C GLY A 286 5.90 -10.38 -16.49
N HIS A 287 6.18 -9.09 -16.23
CA HIS A 287 5.99 -8.42 -14.94
C HIS A 287 4.74 -7.52 -14.88
N VAL A 288 3.81 -7.71 -15.81
CA VAL A 288 2.56 -6.95 -15.88
C VAL A 288 1.38 -7.91 -15.75
N GLU A 289 0.34 -7.51 -15.02
CA GLU A 289 -0.89 -8.29 -14.84
C GLU A 289 -2.12 -7.38 -14.99
N LEU A 290 -3.30 -7.96 -15.25
CA LEU A 290 -4.56 -7.22 -15.24
C LEU A 290 -4.84 -6.67 -13.84
N ALA A 291 -5.50 -5.51 -13.75
CA ALA A 291 -5.66 -4.77 -12.50
C ALA A 291 -7.07 -4.18 -12.27
N TYR A 292 -8.11 -4.76 -12.81
CA TYR A 292 -9.50 -4.42 -12.45
C TYR A 292 -9.82 -4.85 -11.02
N ALA A 293 -9.25 -5.99 -10.61
CA ALA A 293 -9.17 -6.47 -9.24
C ALA A 293 -7.71 -6.66 -8.82
N THR A 294 -7.38 -6.40 -7.55
CA THR A 294 -6.06 -6.62 -6.95
C THR A 294 -6.19 -7.18 -5.55
N THR A 295 -5.11 -7.69 -4.97
CA THR A 295 -5.13 -8.05 -3.55
C THR A 295 -5.03 -6.79 -2.68
N VAL A 296 -5.56 -6.86 -1.44
CA VAL A 296 -5.45 -5.76 -0.47
C VAL A 296 -3.99 -5.38 -0.22
N HIS A 297 -3.08 -6.37 -0.15
CA HIS A 297 -1.64 -6.14 0.04
C HIS A 297 -1.02 -5.30 -1.09
N LYS A 298 -1.36 -5.60 -2.35
CA LYS A 298 -0.87 -4.84 -3.51
C LYS A 298 -1.49 -3.45 -3.62
N ALA A 299 -2.62 -3.21 -2.95
CA ALA A 299 -3.27 -1.91 -2.89
C ALA A 299 -2.73 -0.99 -1.79
N GLN A 300 -1.81 -1.45 -0.93
CA GLN A 300 -1.17 -0.60 0.07
C GLN A 300 -0.48 0.59 -0.59
N GLY A 301 -0.55 1.77 0.02
CA GLY A 301 -0.09 3.03 -0.56
C GLY A 301 -0.96 3.58 -1.71
N SER A 302 -2.05 2.88 -2.08
CA SER A 302 -2.99 3.26 -3.13
C SER A 302 -4.25 3.88 -2.57
N GLU A 303 -4.96 4.67 -3.40
CA GLU A 303 -6.30 5.20 -3.09
C GLU A 303 -7.18 5.17 -4.33
N PHE A 304 -8.47 4.91 -4.12
CA PHE A 304 -9.47 4.83 -5.17
C PHE A 304 -10.72 5.59 -4.73
N ASP A 305 -11.51 6.11 -5.66
CA ASP A 305 -12.75 6.75 -5.28
C ASP A 305 -13.76 5.72 -4.77
N VAL A 306 -13.83 4.57 -5.44
CA VAL A 306 -14.73 3.48 -5.07
C VAL A 306 -13.94 2.19 -4.87
N VAL A 307 -14.16 1.54 -3.73
CA VAL A 307 -13.63 0.21 -3.42
C VAL A 307 -14.79 -0.78 -3.28
N LEU A 308 -14.71 -1.89 -4.01
CA LEU A 308 -15.56 -3.07 -3.82
C LEU A 308 -14.75 -4.14 -3.08
N PHE A 309 -15.31 -4.72 -2.03
CA PHE A 309 -14.60 -5.68 -1.19
C PHE A 309 -15.44 -6.92 -0.90
N PRO A 310 -15.04 -8.13 -1.36
CA PRO A 310 -15.76 -9.37 -1.09
C PRO A 310 -15.56 -9.84 0.35
N LEU A 311 -16.65 -10.14 1.05
CA LEU A 311 -16.70 -10.69 2.40
C LEU A 311 -17.31 -12.09 2.36
N LEU A 312 -16.53 -13.14 2.15
CA LEU A 312 -17.00 -14.50 1.95
C LEU A 312 -16.48 -15.46 3.02
N ARG A 313 -17.27 -16.48 3.34
CA ARG A 313 -16.87 -17.54 4.29
C ARG A 313 -15.61 -18.29 3.81
N SER A 314 -15.47 -18.47 2.49
CA SER A 314 -14.24 -19.01 1.88
C SER A 314 -13.00 -18.15 2.15
N HIS A 315 -13.18 -16.85 2.42
CA HIS A 315 -12.10 -15.92 2.75
C HIS A 315 -11.77 -15.83 4.25
N ALA A 316 -12.50 -16.54 5.13
CA ALA A 316 -12.42 -16.40 6.59
C ALA A 316 -10.99 -16.53 7.15
N ARG A 317 -10.15 -17.37 6.51
CA ARG A 317 -8.75 -17.55 6.93
C ARG A 317 -7.93 -16.26 6.78
N MET A 318 -8.15 -15.51 5.72
CA MET A 318 -7.42 -14.28 5.40
C MET A 318 -8.05 -13.02 5.97
N LEU A 319 -9.36 -13.06 6.27
CA LEU A 319 -10.06 -11.91 6.82
C LEU A 319 -9.63 -11.67 8.25
N THR A 320 -8.91 -10.56 8.47
CA THR A 320 -8.47 -10.04 9.77
C THR A 320 -8.89 -8.59 9.90
N ARG A 321 -8.81 -8.04 11.11
CA ARG A 321 -9.11 -6.63 11.40
C ARG A 321 -8.28 -5.71 10.52
N SER A 322 -6.97 -5.90 10.50
CA SER A 322 -6.02 -5.08 9.74
C SER A 322 -6.27 -5.14 8.23
N LEU A 323 -6.62 -6.33 7.69
CA LEU A 323 -6.92 -6.49 6.27
C LEU A 323 -8.19 -5.73 5.87
N VAL A 324 -9.27 -5.86 6.64
CA VAL A 324 -10.52 -5.15 6.37
C VAL A 324 -10.34 -3.64 6.53
N TYR A 325 -9.68 -3.21 7.60
CA TYR A 325 -9.36 -1.81 7.84
C TYR A 325 -8.56 -1.22 6.66
N THR A 326 -7.48 -1.91 6.24
CA THR A 326 -6.68 -1.49 5.09
C THR A 326 -7.51 -1.38 3.82
N ALA A 327 -8.37 -2.38 3.54
CA ALA A 327 -9.19 -2.38 2.32
C ALA A 327 -10.15 -1.19 2.27
N ILE A 328 -10.91 -0.93 3.35
CA ILE A 328 -11.91 0.13 3.36
C ILE A 328 -11.30 1.53 3.37
N THR A 329 -10.14 1.71 4.04
CA THR A 329 -9.43 2.99 4.09
C THR A 329 -8.78 3.36 2.76
N ARG A 330 -8.72 2.46 1.77
CA ARG A 330 -8.31 2.80 0.39
C ARG A 330 -9.36 3.62 -0.36
N ALA A 331 -10.62 3.62 0.10
CA ALA A 331 -11.71 4.36 -0.55
C ALA A 331 -11.74 5.82 -0.11
N LYS A 332 -11.92 6.73 -1.10
CA LYS A 332 -12.15 8.16 -0.87
C LYS A 332 -13.64 8.51 -0.74
N SER A 333 -14.47 7.90 -1.57
CA SER A 333 -15.86 8.32 -1.76
C SER A 333 -16.88 7.23 -1.48
N LYS A 334 -16.54 5.94 -1.72
CA LYS A 334 -17.50 4.86 -1.54
C LYS A 334 -16.85 3.51 -1.28
N VAL A 335 -17.41 2.76 -0.34
CA VAL A 335 -17.13 1.35 -0.07
C VAL A 335 -18.38 0.53 -0.35
N ILE A 336 -18.22 -0.55 -1.09
CA ILE A 336 -19.28 -1.55 -1.34
C ILE A 336 -18.76 -2.90 -0.86
N LEU A 337 -19.30 -3.36 0.25
CA LEU A 337 -19.03 -4.70 0.76
C LEU A 337 -19.97 -5.70 0.06
N VAL A 338 -19.41 -6.79 -0.47
CA VAL A 338 -20.20 -7.79 -1.21
C VAL A 338 -20.05 -9.15 -0.55
N GLY A 339 -21.13 -9.68 0.02
CA GLY A 339 -21.07 -11.00 0.64
C GLY A 339 -21.84 -11.13 1.95
N GLN A 340 -21.24 -11.83 2.87
CA GLN A 340 -21.82 -12.24 4.14
C GLN A 340 -21.36 -11.33 5.27
N ILE A 341 -22.23 -10.48 5.78
CA ILE A 341 -21.88 -9.47 6.80
C ILE A 341 -21.29 -10.09 8.08
N GLY A 342 -21.66 -11.32 8.42
CA GLY A 342 -21.05 -12.04 9.54
C GLY A 342 -19.53 -12.22 9.39
N MET A 343 -19.02 -12.21 8.15
CA MET A 343 -17.58 -12.26 7.90
C MET A 343 -16.88 -10.95 8.26
N LEU A 344 -17.56 -9.80 8.13
CA LEU A 344 -17.06 -8.52 8.63
C LEU A 344 -16.93 -8.57 10.16
N TYR A 345 -17.98 -9.01 10.85
CA TYR A 345 -17.96 -9.11 12.31
C TYR A 345 -16.86 -10.05 12.81
N MET A 346 -16.73 -11.22 12.17
CA MET A 346 -15.65 -12.16 12.48
C MET A 346 -14.27 -11.55 12.27
N ALA A 347 -14.07 -10.82 11.16
CA ALA A 347 -12.78 -10.21 10.83
C ALA A 347 -12.39 -9.11 11.85
N VAL A 348 -13.36 -8.30 12.30
CA VAL A 348 -13.12 -7.25 13.31
C VAL A 348 -12.63 -7.85 14.63
N HIS A 349 -13.17 -8.98 15.04
CA HIS A 349 -12.73 -9.66 16.27
C HIS A 349 -11.46 -10.50 16.08
N LYS A 350 -11.04 -10.72 14.83
CA LYS A 350 -9.83 -11.48 14.52
C LYS A 350 -8.63 -10.57 14.44
N ASP A 351 -7.93 -10.42 15.55
CA ASP A 351 -6.70 -9.67 15.64
C ASP A 351 -5.50 -10.55 15.27
N ASP A 352 -4.68 -10.10 14.35
CA ASP A 352 -3.44 -10.74 13.91
C ASP A 352 -2.19 -9.88 14.25
N THR A 353 -2.38 -8.68 14.79
CA THR A 353 -1.29 -7.74 15.07
C THR A 353 -0.35 -8.21 16.17
N GLY A 354 -0.84 -8.94 17.16
CA GLY A 354 -0.03 -9.45 18.29
C GLY A 354 0.70 -10.77 18.04
N LYS A 355 0.61 -11.35 16.82
CA LYS A 355 1.13 -12.72 16.55
C LYS A 355 2.56 -12.77 16.05
N ARG A 356 3.19 -11.63 15.76
CA ARG A 356 4.57 -11.59 15.31
C ARG A 356 5.52 -11.70 16.50
N ASN A 357 6.35 -12.73 16.46
CA ASN A 357 7.33 -12.98 17.50
C ASN A 357 8.56 -12.08 17.30
N THR A 358 8.44 -10.81 17.70
CA THR A 358 9.51 -9.81 17.62
C THR A 358 9.94 -9.38 19.03
N GLN A 359 11.18 -8.99 19.19
CA GLN A 359 11.76 -8.51 20.45
C GLN A 359 12.41 -7.13 20.31
N LEU A 360 12.08 -6.39 19.25
CA LEU A 360 12.73 -5.11 18.97
C LEU A 360 12.53 -4.10 20.11
N GLY A 361 11.29 -3.91 20.57
CA GLY A 361 10.98 -2.99 21.67
C GLY A 361 11.71 -3.36 22.96
N HIS A 362 11.75 -4.65 23.31
CA HIS A 362 12.49 -5.14 24.47
C HIS A 362 14.01 -4.85 24.34
N ARG A 363 14.61 -5.12 23.20
CA ARG A 363 16.03 -4.85 22.93
C ARG A 363 16.34 -3.36 22.99
N ILE A 364 15.50 -2.49 22.42
CA ILE A 364 15.67 -1.03 22.51
C ILE A 364 15.69 -0.59 23.97
N SER A 365 14.80 -1.10 24.81
CA SER A 365 14.75 -0.79 26.23
C SER A 365 16.03 -1.23 26.96
N LEU A 366 16.52 -2.43 26.69
CA LEU A 366 17.77 -2.94 27.28
C LEU A 366 18.98 -2.05 26.91
N TYR A 367 19.16 -1.77 25.62
CA TYR A 367 20.28 -0.94 25.17
C TYR A 367 20.22 0.48 25.71
N THR A 368 19.03 1.10 25.72
CA THR A 368 18.85 2.45 26.28
C THR A 368 19.21 2.52 27.75
N ASN A 369 18.84 1.51 28.53
CA ASN A 369 19.19 1.45 29.95
C ASN A 369 20.70 1.26 30.16
N THR A 370 21.34 0.42 29.35
CA THR A 370 22.79 0.21 29.39
C THR A 370 23.57 1.51 29.09
N PHE A 371 23.17 2.25 28.06
CA PHE A 371 23.77 3.54 27.72
C PHE A 371 23.59 4.59 28.84
N LYS A 372 22.42 4.67 29.46
CA LYS A 372 22.17 5.60 30.58
C LYS A 372 23.04 5.26 31.80
N VAL A 373 23.32 3.99 32.06
CA VAL A 373 24.20 3.55 33.14
C VAL A 373 25.68 3.95 32.84
N GLN A 374 26.15 3.71 31.63
CA GLN A 374 27.50 4.06 31.21
C GLN A 374 27.76 5.57 31.25
N GLN A 375 26.80 6.43 30.85
CA GLN A 375 26.92 7.89 30.94
C GLN A 375 26.88 8.42 32.37
N ARG A 376 26.35 7.68 33.34
CA ARG A 376 26.38 8.06 34.77
C ARG A 376 27.65 7.60 35.47
N SER A 377 28.40 6.72 34.84
CA SER A 377 29.65 6.14 35.39
C SER A 377 30.93 6.77 34.78
N ALA A 378 30.77 7.63 33.77
CA ALA A 378 31.81 8.44 33.15
C ALA A 378 31.71 9.92 33.59
#